data_ee23a042bc261d9884aa1590186bee40
#
_entry.id   ee23a042bc261d9884aa1590186bee40
#
_cell.length_a   1.000
_cell.length_b   1.000
_cell.length_c   1.000
_cell.angle_alpha   90.00
_cell.angle_beta   90.00
_cell.angle_gamma   90.00
#
_symmetry.space_group_name_H-M   'P 1'
#
loop_
_entity.id
_entity.type
_entity.pdbx_description
1 polymer ?
#
loop_
_entity_poly.entity_id
_entity_poly.type
_entity_poly.pdbx_seq_one_letter_code
_entity_poly.pdbx_strand_id
1 'polypeptide(L)'
;MEFVGNHRVMVTYGDGLANIDISKLMHFHKKHNKLATVTAVRPPARFGRLDVKDDTVIHFAEKPQAAEGWINGGFFVLEPGVKDYIADDKMAFENLPLSNLVMEKQLACYKHHSFWKPMDTIREKKELNELWESSNVPWKIWQ
;
A
#
# COMPACT_ATOMS: atom_id res chain seq x y z
N MET A 1 21.87 0.02 1.89
CA MET A 1 21.52 -1.42 1.66
C MET A 1 22.53 -2.43 2.23
N GLU A 2 23.59 -1.95 2.86
CA GLU A 2 24.63 -2.81 3.49
C GLU A 2 24.08 -3.81 4.51
N PHE A 3 23.09 -3.39 5.31
CA PHE A 3 22.48 -4.22 6.37
C PHE A 3 21.59 -5.36 5.87
N VAL A 4 21.16 -5.35 4.62
CA VAL A 4 20.21 -6.34 4.09
C VAL A 4 20.93 -7.49 3.37
N GLY A 5 22.18 -7.29 2.97
CA GLY A 5 22.97 -8.29 2.28
C GLY A 5 22.30 -8.80 1.00
N ASN A 6 22.41 -10.10 0.75
CA ASN A 6 21.84 -10.74 -0.43
C ASN A 6 20.57 -11.56 -0.07
N HIS A 7 19.68 -10.94 0.70
CA HIS A 7 18.42 -11.57 1.12
C HIS A 7 17.22 -10.85 0.55
N ARG A 8 16.13 -11.62 0.33
CA ARG A 8 14.79 -11.05 0.10
C ARG A 8 14.36 -10.28 1.34
N VAL A 9 13.79 -9.10 1.16
CA VAL A 9 13.33 -8.26 2.25
C VAL A 9 11.88 -7.87 2.08
N MET A 10 11.25 -7.60 3.20
CA MET A 10 9.94 -6.95 3.26
C MET A 10 10.12 -5.55 3.79
N VAL A 11 9.51 -4.59 3.11
CA VAL A 11 9.62 -3.17 3.45
C VAL A 11 8.21 -2.60 3.58
N THR A 12 7.98 -1.83 4.63
CA THR A 12 6.73 -1.08 4.81
C THR A 12 7.04 0.35 5.23
N TYR A 13 6.08 1.25 5.01
CA TYR A 13 6.13 2.59 5.58
C TYR A 13 5.78 2.54 7.08
N GLY A 14 6.31 3.49 7.85
CA GLY A 14 6.08 3.54 9.29
C GLY A 14 4.71 4.08 9.71
N ASP A 15 3.94 4.60 8.76
CA ASP A 15 2.67 5.30 8.93
C ASP A 15 1.47 4.58 8.30
N GLY A 16 1.66 3.39 7.73
CA GLY A 16 0.59 2.61 7.12
C GLY A 16 0.19 1.39 7.96
N LEU A 17 -1.08 1.29 8.34
CA LEU A 17 -1.66 0.12 9.01
C LEU A 17 -2.61 -0.64 8.09
N ALA A 18 -2.49 -1.98 8.08
CA ALA A 18 -3.32 -2.84 7.25
C ALA A 18 -3.47 -4.25 7.84
N ASN A 19 -4.54 -4.94 7.47
CA ASN A 19 -4.73 -6.36 7.79
C ASN A 19 -4.23 -7.29 6.67
N ILE A 20 -3.07 -6.97 6.12
CA ILE A 20 -2.46 -7.76 5.05
C ILE A 20 -1.96 -9.09 5.62
N ASP A 21 -2.40 -10.18 5.01
CA ASP A 21 -1.84 -11.50 5.25
C ASP A 21 -0.45 -11.60 4.57
N ILE A 22 0.58 -11.47 5.38
CA ILE A 22 1.97 -11.48 4.94
C ILE A 22 2.35 -12.81 4.28
N SER A 23 1.77 -13.92 4.72
CA SER A 23 2.03 -15.23 4.13
C SER A 23 1.45 -15.32 2.71
N LYS A 24 0.26 -14.77 2.49
CA LYS A 24 -0.34 -14.69 1.15
C LYS A 24 0.43 -13.74 0.23
N LEU A 25 0.86 -12.58 0.75
CA LEU A 25 1.70 -11.64 0.01
C LEU A 25 3.01 -12.30 -0.44
N MET A 26 3.68 -13.01 0.48
CA MET A 26 4.91 -13.75 0.18
C MET A 26 4.68 -14.86 -0.84
N HIS A 27 3.58 -15.62 -0.70
CA HIS A 27 3.23 -16.66 -1.64
C HIS A 27 2.96 -16.09 -3.05
N PHE A 28 2.23 -14.97 -3.14
CA PHE A 28 2.02 -14.25 -4.39
C PHE A 28 3.33 -13.82 -5.02
N HIS A 29 4.23 -13.21 -4.23
CA HIS A 29 5.54 -12.77 -4.69
C HIS A 29 6.36 -13.92 -5.30
N LYS A 30 6.42 -15.07 -4.63
CA LYS A 30 7.16 -16.23 -5.11
C LYS A 30 6.65 -16.81 -6.44
N LYS A 31 5.37 -16.58 -6.78
CA LYS A 31 4.76 -17.17 -8.00
C LYS A 31 5.13 -16.47 -9.30
N HIS A 32 5.40 -15.16 -9.27
CA HIS A 32 5.56 -14.39 -10.50
C HIS A 32 7.01 -14.18 -10.94
N ASN A 33 8.01 -14.60 -10.13
CA ASN A 33 9.45 -14.50 -10.42
C ASN A 33 9.94 -13.10 -10.84
N LYS A 34 9.29 -12.04 -10.36
CA LYS A 34 9.74 -10.65 -10.58
C LYS A 34 10.55 -10.15 -9.38
N LEU A 35 11.31 -9.09 -9.59
CA LEU A 35 12.19 -8.54 -8.55
C LEU A 35 11.44 -7.87 -7.40
N ALA A 36 10.26 -7.30 -7.66
CA ALA A 36 9.51 -6.59 -6.64
C ALA A 36 8.02 -6.87 -6.70
N THR A 37 7.38 -6.82 -5.53
CA THR A 37 5.93 -6.74 -5.35
C THR A 37 5.60 -5.51 -4.54
N VAL A 38 4.63 -4.72 -4.98
CA VAL A 38 3.99 -3.66 -4.21
C VAL A 38 2.58 -4.06 -3.84
N THR A 39 2.15 -3.75 -2.62
CA THR A 39 0.75 -3.90 -2.25
C THR A 39 -0.04 -2.68 -2.73
N ALA A 40 -1.03 -2.94 -3.58
CA ALA A 40 -1.96 -1.92 -4.04
C ALA A 40 -3.23 -1.93 -3.19
N VAL A 41 -3.68 -0.76 -2.80
CA VAL A 41 -4.86 -0.55 -1.97
C VAL A 41 -5.82 0.47 -2.59
N ARG A 42 -7.07 0.45 -2.15
CA ARG A 42 -8.07 1.48 -2.45
C ARG A 42 -8.47 2.15 -1.15
N PRO A 43 -7.91 3.31 -0.82
CA PRO A 43 -8.28 4.02 0.39
C PRO A 43 -9.75 4.49 0.30
N PRO A 44 -10.43 4.70 1.46
CA PRO A 44 -11.72 5.37 1.46
C PRO A 44 -11.56 6.78 0.88
N ALA A 45 -12.56 7.24 0.13
CA ALA A 45 -12.57 8.61 -0.38
C ALA A 45 -12.54 9.60 0.79
N ARG A 46 -11.77 10.68 0.65
CA ARG A 46 -11.72 11.75 1.67
C ARG A 46 -13.00 12.57 1.73
N PHE A 47 -13.76 12.59 0.63
CA PHE A 47 -14.97 13.40 0.43
C PHE A 47 -16.13 12.52 -0.05
N GLY A 48 -17.35 13.02 0.14
CA GLY A 48 -18.52 12.45 -0.49
C GLY A 48 -18.46 12.58 -2.02
N ARG A 49 -18.96 11.56 -2.72
CA ARG A 49 -19.08 11.58 -4.18
C ARG A 49 -20.47 12.06 -4.57
N LEU A 50 -20.52 12.93 -5.56
CA LEU A 50 -21.74 13.37 -6.21
C LEU A 50 -21.75 12.89 -7.66
N ASP A 51 -22.81 12.21 -8.06
CA ASP A 51 -23.10 12.00 -9.48
C ASP A 51 -24.07 13.10 -9.90
N VAL A 52 -23.66 13.94 -10.87
CA VAL A 52 -24.39 15.12 -11.32
C VAL A 52 -24.88 14.91 -12.75
N LYS A 53 -26.13 15.26 -13.02
CA LYS A 53 -26.72 15.30 -14.36
C LYS A 53 -27.52 16.61 -14.50
N ASP A 54 -27.21 17.40 -15.52
CA ASP A 54 -27.91 18.66 -15.84
C ASP A 54 -28.07 19.57 -14.60
N ASP A 55 -26.97 19.85 -13.88
CA ASP A 55 -26.91 20.64 -12.64
C ASP A 55 -27.70 20.07 -11.45
N THR A 56 -28.20 18.84 -11.58
CA THR A 56 -28.91 18.14 -10.51
C THR A 56 -28.07 16.99 -9.98
N VAL A 57 -27.97 16.91 -8.63
CA VAL A 57 -27.35 15.74 -7.98
C VAL A 57 -28.31 14.58 -8.04
N ILE A 58 -27.97 13.53 -8.78
CA ILE A 58 -28.79 12.33 -8.96
C ILE A 58 -28.40 11.19 -8.02
N HIS A 59 -27.17 11.24 -7.45
CA HIS A 59 -26.72 10.27 -6.46
C HIS A 59 -25.68 10.93 -5.54
N PHE A 60 -25.75 10.59 -4.25
CA PHE A 60 -24.78 10.98 -3.23
C PHE A 60 -24.28 9.72 -2.50
N ALA A 61 -22.97 9.60 -2.35
CA ALA A 61 -22.36 8.56 -1.53
C ALA A 61 -21.35 9.19 -0.57
N GLU A 62 -21.58 9.04 0.73
CA GLU A 62 -20.65 9.52 1.75
C GLU A 62 -19.42 8.60 1.80
N LYS A 63 -18.25 9.17 1.56
CA LYS A 63 -16.94 8.50 1.63
C LYS A 63 -16.93 7.09 1.04
N PRO A 64 -17.37 6.89 -0.21
CA PRO A 64 -17.30 5.59 -0.84
C PRO A 64 -15.83 5.14 -0.91
N GLN A 65 -15.60 3.83 -0.97
CA GLN A 65 -14.26 3.37 -1.36
C GLN A 65 -13.93 3.98 -2.72
N ALA A 66 -12.71 4.55 -2.87
CA ALA A 66 -12.33 5.23 -4.10
C ALA A 66 -12.66 4.35 -5.32
N ALA A 67 -13.59 4.81 -6.15
CA ALA A 67 -14.05 4.05 -7.30
C ALA A 67 -12.97 3.91 -8.38
N GLU A 68 -12.00 4.82 -8.37
CA GLU A 68 -10.95 4.92 -9.38
C GLU A 68 -9.56 4.76 -8.77
N GLY A 69 -8.81 3.83 -9.35
CA GLY A 69 -7.38 3.67 -9.13
C GLY A 69 -6.98 2.85 -7.91
N TRP A 70 -5.87 2.20 -8.09
CA TRP A 70 -5.08 1.59 -7.04
C TRP A 70 -3.95 2.54 -6.67
N ILE A 71 -3.68 2.68 -5.39
CA ILE A 71 -2.54 3.46 -4.91
C ILE A 71 -1.49 2.55 -4.27
N ASN A 72 -0.27 3.05 -4.15
CA ASN A 72 0.79 2.40 -3.41
C ASN A 72 0.42 2.34 -1.92
N GLY A 73 0.17 1.15 -1.42
CA GLY A 73 -0.16 0.89 0.00
C GLY A 73 1.05 0.51 0.85
N GLY A 74 2.27 0.59 0.30
CA GLY A 74 3.46 0.08 0.98
C GLY A 74 3.53 -1.45 0.93
N PHE A 75 4.04 -2.05 1.99
CA PHE A 75 4.13 -3.52 2.13
C PHE A 75 4.74 -4.18 0.88
N PHE A 76 5.99 -3.85 0.64
CA PHE A 76 6.75 -4.41 -0.47
C PHE A 76 7.40 -5.75 -0.11
N VAL A 77 7.58 -6.58 -1.13
CA VAL A 77 8.53 -7.69 -1.11
C VAL A 77 9.54 -7.46 -2.20
N LEU A 78 10.81 -7.46 -1.85
CA LEU A 78 11.93 -7.09 -2.73
C LEU A 78 12.96 -8.21 -2.78
N GLU A 79 13.32 -8.66 -3.98
CA GLU A 79 14.43 -9.56 -4.21
C GLU A 79 15.77 -8.80 -4.14
N PRO A 80 16.89 -9.49 -3.86
CA PRO A 80 18.21 -8.85 -3.77
C PRO A 80 18.60 -7.99 -4.99
N GLY A 81 18.16 -8.38 -6.18
CA GLY A 81 18.44 -7.63 -7.41
C GLY A 81 17.83 -6.23 -7.47
N VAL A 82 16.90 -5.88 -6.58
CA VAL A 82 16.35 -4.52 -6.50
C VAL A 82 17.40 -3.50 -6.12
N LYS A 83 18.46 -3.89 -5.41
CA LYS A 83 19.59 -3.01 -5.06
C LYS A 83 20.24 -2.35 -6.29
N ASP A 84 20.23 -3.03 -7.44
CA ASP A 84 20.87 -2.55 -8.66
C ASP A 84 20.10 -1.37 -9.29
N TYR A 85 18.88 -1.11 -8.83
CA TYR A 85 18.04 0.04 -9.21
C TYR A 85 18.23 1.26 -8.29
N ILE A 86 18.96 1.12 -7.18
CA ILE A 86 19.17 2.18 -6.19
C ILE A 86 20.61 2.67 -6.31
N ALA A 87 20.79 3.86 -6.89
CA ALA A 87 22.11 4.40 -7.16
C ALA A 87 22.82 4.89 -5.90
N ASP A 88 22.10 5.48 -4.94
CA ASP A 88 22.64 6.01 -3.71
C ASP A 88 21.60 6.09 -2.59
N ASP A 89 22.03 6.42 -1.37
CA ASP A 89 21.20 6.51 -0.18
C ASP A 89 20.26 7.75 -0.14
N LYS A 90 20.42 8.68 -1.06
CA LYS A 90 19.58 9.89 -1.17
C LYS A 90 18.43 9.70 -2.15
N MET A 91 18.45 8.62 -2.91
CA MET A 91 17.42 8.32 -3.90
C MET A 91 16.17 7.81 -3.22
N ALA A 92 15.04 8.52 -3.41
CA ALA A 92 13.74 8.02 -2.97
C ALA A 92 13.35 6.79 -3.80
N PHE A 93 13.00 5.71 -3.12
CA PHE A 93 12.65 4.42 -3.74
C PHE A 93 11.45 4.55 -4.69
N GLU A 94 10.51 5.43 -4.36
CA GLU A 94 9.27 5.71 -5.12
C GLU A 94 9.52 6.39 -6.46
N ASN A 95 10.68 6.96 -6.69
CA ASN A 95 11.01 7.68 -7.90
C ASN A 95 11.61 6.73 -8.98
N LEU A 96 12.88 6.96 -9.32
CA LEU A 96 13.54 6.21 -10.38
C LEU A 96 13.56 4.69 -10.16
N PRO A 97 13.83 4.17 -8.94
CA PRO A 97 13.85 2.72 -8.73
C PRO A 97 12.54 2.03 -9.11
N LEU A 98 11.41 2.52 -8.61
CA LEU A 98 10.10 1.93 -8.96
C LEU A 98 9.76 2.14 -10.43
N SER A 99 10.08 3.30 -11.01
CA SER A 99 9.83 3.60 -12.42
C SER A 99 10.61 2.64 -13.33
N ASN A 100 11.87 2.38 -13.03
CA ASN A 100 12.70 1.45 -13.79
C ASN A 100 12.20 0.01 -13.68
N LEU A 101 11.82 -0.43 -12.45
CA LEU A 101 11.20 -1.74 -12.24
C LEU A 101 9.90 -1.91 -13.04
N VAL A 102 9.11 -0.83 -13.20
CA VAL A 102 7.90 -0.84 -14.05
C VAL A 102 8.27 -0.97 -15.51
N MET A 103 9.22 -0.16 -16.02
CA MET A 103 9.65 -0.20 -17.42
C MET A 103 10.17 -1.59 -17.81
N GLU A 104 10.91 -2.24 -16.92
CA GLU A 104 11.46 -3.56 -17.11
C GLU A 104 10.48 -4.69 -16.76
N LYS A 105 9.24 -4.36 -16.43
CA LYS A 105 8.17 -5.31 -16.04
C LYS A 105 8.56 -6.19 -14.84
N GLN A 106 9.40 -5.67 -13.95
CA GLN A 106 9.90 -6.35 -12.76
C GLN A 106 9.13 -6.01 -11.48
N LEU A 107 8.09 -5.16 -11.57
CA LEU A 107 7.19 -4.85 -10.48
C LEU A 107 5.84 -5.58 -10.64
N ALA A 108 5.48 -6.38 -9.64
CA ALA A 108 4.16 -7.00 -9.53
C ALA A 108 3.27 -6.23 -8.55
N CYS A 109 1.96 -6.37 -8.71
CA CYS A 109 0.95 -5.70 -7.91
C CYS A 109 0.11 -6.71 -7.13
N TYR A 110 0.25 -6.74 -5.81
CA TYR A 110 -0.63 -7.51 -4.91
C TYR A 110 -1.83 -6.65 -4.51
N LYS A 111 -3.02 -6.99 -4.97
CA LYS A 111 -4.26 -6.23 -4.69
C LYS A 111 -4.82 -6.60 -3.33
N HIS A 112 -4.83 -5.64 -2.40
CA HIS A 112 -5.43 -5.78 -1.09
C HIS A 112 -6.78 -5.05 -1.04
N HIS A 113 -7.85 -5.76 -0.72
CA HIS A 113 -9.23 -5.27 -0.79
C HIS A 113 -9.84 -4.99 0.60
N SER A 114 -9.07 -5.17 1.67
CA SER A 114 -9.54 -5.03 3.03
C SER A 114 -8.96 -3.79 3.71
N PHE A 115 -8.90 -3.77 5.03
CA PHE A 115 -8.49 -2.60 5.79
C PHE A 115 -7.05 -2.15 5.45
N TRP A 116 -6.92 -0.90 5.10
CA TRP A 116 -5.68 -0.16 5.01
C TRP A 116 -5.94 1.30 5.37
N LYS A 117 -5.09 1.90 6.20
CA LYS A 117 -5.22 3.29 6.61
C LYS A 117 -3.84 3.90 6.86
N PRO A 118 -3.54 5.09 6.29
CA PRO A 118 -2.35 5.86 6.62
C PRO A 118 -2.56 6.65 7.92
N MET A 119 -1.47 7.14 8.50
CA MET A 119 -1.43 8.03 9.66
C MET A 119 -0.67 9.31 9.33
N ASP A 120 -1.15 10.06 8.33
CA ASP A 120 -0.50 11.29 7.84
C ASP A 120 -0.93 12.53 8.63
N THR A 121 -2.06 12.46 9.32
CA THR A 121 -2.66 13.60 10.02
C THR A 121 -2.97 13.29 11.48
N ILE A 122 -3.07 14.34 12.31
CA ILE A 122 -3.50 14.21 13.72
C ILE A 122 -4.89 13.57 13.82
N ARG A 123 -5.76 13.84 12.88
CA ARG A 123 -7.09 13.23 12.83
C ARG A 123 -6.99 11.72 12.61
N GLU A 124 -6.21 11.27 11.66
CA GLU A 124 -6.00 9.84 11.38
C GLU A 124 -5.36 9.13 12.57
N LYS A 125 -4.40 9.77 13.25
CA LYS A 125 -3.83 9.25 14.49
C LYS A 125 -4.91 9.05 15.57
N LYS A 126 -5.80 10.03 15.78
CA LYS A 126 -6.90 9.90 16.75
C LYS A 126 -7.83 8.73 16.38
N GLU A 127 -8.26 8.67 15.13
CA GLU A 127 -9.13 7.59 14.63
C GLU A 127 -8.48 6.21 14.80
N LEU A 128 -7.18 6.07 14.56
CA LEU A 128 -6.46 4.81 14.75
C LEU A 128 -6.32 4.45 16.23
N ASN A 129 -6.10 5.43 17.12
CA ASN A 129 -6.09 5.20 18.57
C ASN A 129 -7.46 4.77 19.09
N GLU A 130 -8.54 5.40 18.65
CA GLU A 130 -9.90 5.02 18.99
C GLU A 130 -10.21 3.57 18.55
N LEU A 131 -9.76 3.18 17.35
CA LEU A 131 -9.85 1.80 16.89
C LEU A 131 -9.02 0.84 17.74
N TRP A 132 -7.83 1.25 18.17
CA TRP A 132 -6.96 0.43 19.03
C TRP A 132 -7.57 0.19 20.40
N GLU A 133 -8.20 1.21 20.99
CA GLU A 133 -8.88 1.14 22.29
C GLU A 133 -10.21 0.39 22.22
N SER A 134 -10.77 0.25 21.03
CA SER A 134 -11.98 -0.52 20.80
C SER A 134 -11.71 -2.04 20.84
N SER A 135 -12.74 -2.83 21.02
CA SER A 135 -12.63 -4.30 20.93
C SER A 135 -12.43 -4.81 19.50
N ASN A 136 -12.55 -3.93 18.52
CA ASN A 136 -12.47 -4.27 17.10
C ASN A 136 -11.31 -3.51 16.44
N VAL A 137 -10.12 -4.11 16.47
CA VAL A 137 -8.89 -3.57 15.85
C VAL A 137 -8.70 -4.19 14.47
N PRO A 138 -9.06 -3.51 13.36
CA PRO A 138 -9.14 -4.14 12.03
C PRO A 138 -7.82 -4.72 11.52
N TRP A 139 -6.68 -4.15 11.90
CA TRP A 139 -5.36 -4.61 11.45
C TRP A 139 -4.73 -5.66 12.35
N LYS A 140 -5.28 -5.90 13.55
CA LYS A 140 -4.77 -6.91 14.47
C LYS A 140 -5.27 -8.30 14.06
N ILE A 141 -4.55 -8.93 13.14
CA ILE A 141 -4.86 -10.29 12.63
C ILE A 141 -4.04 -11.39 13.29
N TRP A 142 -3.24 -11.05 14.28
CA TRP A 142 -2.47 -11.98 15.12
C TRP A 142 -3.14 -12.16 16.49
N GLN A 143 -2.89 -13.29 17.10
CA GLN A 143 -3.31 -13.61 18.48
C GLN A 143 -2.33 -13.02 19.48
#